data_8d3c5a2121a748d86c21841d013c6a91
#
_entry.id   8d3c5a2121a748d86c21841d013c6a91
#
_cell.length_a   1.000
_cell.length_b   1.000
_cell.length_c   1.000
_cell.angle_alpha   90.00
_cell.angle_beta   90.00
_cell.angle_gamma   90.00
#
_symmetry.space_group_name_H-M   'P 1'
#
loop_
_entity.id
_entity.type
_entity.pdbx_description
1 polymer ?
#
loop_
_entity_poly.entity_id
_entity_poly.type
_entity_poly.pdbx_seq_one_letter_code
_entity_poly.pdbx_strand_id
1 'polypeptide(L)'
;MTDYYKILGVSEDADAKEIKAKYRKLAMKYHPDRNPDDKKAEEMFKAISEAYEILGDENKRKEYDEKRREHLVWEHYLTSIKV
;
A
#
# COMPACT_ATOMS: atom_id res chain seq x y z
N MET A 1 8.67 6.37 3.57
CA MET A 1 7.24 6.16 3.69
C MET A 1 6.83 4.92 2.90
N THR A 2 6.03 4.05 3.49
CA THR A 2 5.61 2.81 2.85
C THR A 2 4.72 3.09 1.64
N ASP A 3 5.01 2.46 0.50
CA ASP A 3 4.20 2.62 -0.70
C ASP A 3 3.14 1.52 -0.78
N TYR A 4 1.96 1.83 -0.26
CA TYR A 4 0.84 0.90 -0.23
C TYR A 4 0.30 0.56 -1.63
N TYR A 5 0.44 1.48 -2.58
CA TYR A 5 0.04 1.21 -3.97
C TYR A 5 0.91 0.13 -4.60
N LYS A 6 2.21 0.16 -4.33
CA LYS A 6 3.13 -0.88 -4.80
C LYS A 6 2.84 -2.23 -4.16
N ILE A 7 2.53 -2.23 -2.86
CA ILE A 7 2.20 -3.46 -2.14
C ILE A 7 1.01 -4.16 -2.79
N LEU A 8 -0.04 -3.42 -3.11
CA LEU A 8 -1.21 -3.98 -3.79
C LEU A 8 -1.03 -4.15 -5.29
N GLY A 9 0.02 -3.58 -5.86
CA GLY A 9 0.27 -3.65 -7.30
C GLY A 9 -0.77 -2.90 -8.11
N VAL A 10 -1.22 -1.74 -7.62
CA VAL A 10 -2.18 -0.88 -8.31
C VAL A 10 -1.59 0.49 -8.57
N SER A 11 -2.17 1.21 -9.52
CA SER A 11 -1.81 2.60 -9.80
C SER A 11 -2.30 3.52 -8.68
N GLU A 12 -1.64 4.64 -8.49
CA GLU A 12 -2.09 5.70 -7.60
C GLU A 12 -3.47 6.25 -8.00
N ASP A 13 -3.82 6.10 -9.27
CA ASP A 13 -5.10 6.54 -9.82
C ASP A 13 -6.17 5.45 -9.75
N ALA A 14 -5.86 4.28 -9.21
CA ALA A 14 -6.81 3.18 -9.11
C ALA A 14 -8.04 3.59 -8.30
N ASP A 15 -9.22 3.19 -8.77
CA ASP A 15 -10.45 3.45 -8.02
C ASP A 15 -10.63 2.43 -6.89
N ALA A 16 -11.58 2.69 -6.00
CA ALA A 16 -11.85 1.84 -4.85
C ALA A 16 -12.17 0.39 -5.23
N LYS A 17 -12.82 0.21 -6.36
CA LYS A 17 -13.20 -1.10 -6.87
C LYS A 17 -11.99 -1.93 -7.29
N GLU A 18 -11.06 -1.30 -8.00
CA GLU A 18 -9.80 -1.93 -8.42
C GLU A 18 -8.93 -2.31 -7.21
N ILE A 19 -8.84 -1.40 -6.24
CA ILE A 19 -8.08 -1.62 -5.02
C ILE A 19 -8.64 -2.82 -4.26
N LYS A 20 -9.95 -2.89 -4.11
CA LYS A 20 -10.63 -4.00 -3.42
C LYS A 20 -10.43 -5.32 -4.13
N ALA A 21 -10.58 -5.33 -5.47
CA ALA A 21 -10.41 -6.53 -6.28
C ALA A 21 -8.98 -7.07 -6.16
N LYS A 22 -8.00 -6.19 -6.23
CA LYS A 22 -6.60 -6.58 -6.11
C LYS A 22 -6.26 -7.09 -4.71
N TYR A 23 -6.77 -6.41 -3.69
CA TYR A 23 -6.61 -6.86 -2.31
C TYR A 23 -7.12 -8.28 -2.12
N ARG A 24 -8.35 -8.55 -2.57
CA ARG A 24 -8.96 -9.88 -2.45
C ARG A 24 -8.13 -10.97 -3.10
N LYS A 25 -7.63 -10.69 -4.28
CA LYS A 25 -6.78 -11.63 -5.04
C LYS A 25 -5.50 -11.95 -4.29
N LEU A 26 -4.82 -10.93 -3.80
CA LEU A 26 -3.59 -11.09 -3.05
C LEU A 26 -3.82 -11.75 -1.68
N ALA A 27 -4.89 -11.37 -1.00
CA ALA A 27 -5.25 -11.95 0.29
C ALA A 27 -5.52 -13.44 0.19
N MET A 28 -6.17 -13.89 -0.88
CA MET A 28 -6.38 -15.32 -1.15
C MET A 28 -5.06 -16.04 -1.42
N LYS A 29 -4.19 -15.40 -2.21
CA LYS A 29 -2.88 -15.99 -2.57
C LYS A 29 -1.99 -16.24 -1.36
N TYR A 30 -1.96 -15.30 -0.43
CA TYR A 30 -1.07 -15.33 0.73
C TYR A 30 -1.77 -15.71 2.04
N HIS A 31 -3.02 -16.17 1.98
CA HIS A 31 -3.78 -16.52 3.18
C HIS A 31 -3.08 -17.63 3.98
N PRO A 32 -3.04 -17.51 5.32
CA PRO A 32 -2.39 -18.52 6.17
C PRO A 32 -2.89 -19.95 5.97
N ASP A 33 -4.18 -20.12 5.70
CA ASP A 33 -4.77 -21.46 5.46
C ASP A 33 -4.25 -22.11 4.19
N ARG A 34 -3.84 -21.30 3.21
CA ARG A 34 -3.27 -21.79 1.95
C ARG A 34 -1.76 -21.94 2.00
N ASN A 35 -1.13 -21.25 2.92
CA ASN A 35 0.33 -21.20 3.05
C ASN A 35 0.75 -21.50 4.49
N PRO A 36 0.39 -22.67 5.02
CA PRO A 36 0.73 -23.01 6.40
C PRO A 36 2.25 -23.02 6.61
N ASP A 37 2.70 -22.49 7.73
CA ASP A 37 4.11 -22.43 8.11
C ASP A 37 5.04 -21.69 7.13
N ASP A 38 4.46 -20.86 6.27
CA ASP A 38 5.22 -20.04 5.34
C ASP A 38 5.33 -18.60 5.86
N LYS A 39 6.48 -18.27 6.42
CA LYS A 39 6.75 -16.95 7.00
C LYS A 39 6.71 -15.81 6.00
N LYS A 40 7.16 -16.06 4.78
CA LYS A 40 7.14 -15.05 3.72
C LYS A 40 5.72 -14.71 3.32
N ALA A 41 4.87 -15.73 3.19
CA ALA A 41 3.45 -15.53 2.89
C ALA A 41 2.76 -14.78 4.04
N GLU A 42 3.10 -15.08 5.28
CA GLU A 42 2.58 -14.40 6.45
C GLU A 42 2.94 -12.91 6.44
N GLU A 43 4.19 -12.59 6.14
CA GLU A 43 4.66 -11.21 6.04
C GLU A 43 3.96 -10.47 4.91
N MET A 44 3.79 -11.13 3.76
CA MET A 44 3.07 -10.55 2.63
C MET A 44 1.61 -10.30 2.97
N PHE A 45 0.96 -11.24 3.65
CA PHE A 45 -0.43 -11.10 4.06
C PHE A 45 -0.60 -9.90 5.00
N LYS A 46 0.32 -9.73 5.94
CA LYS A 46 0.34 -8.58 6.85
C LYS A 46 0.46 -7.27 6.10
N ALA A 47 1.40 -7.19 5.16
CA ALA A 47 1.63 -5.99 4.37
C ALA A 47 0.42 -5.64 3.50
N ILE A 48 -0.18 -6.65 2.87
CA ILE A 48 -1.37 -6.49 2.02
C ILE A 48 -2.56 -5.99 2.85
N SER A 49 -2.75 -6.56 4.03
CA SER A 49 -3.83 -6.16 4.94
C SER A 49 -3.67 -4.73 5.41
N GLU A 50 -2.47 -4.33 5.77
CA GLU A 50 -2.16 -2.95 6.17
C GLU A 50 -2.40 -1.98 5.02
N ALA A 51 -1.95 -2.33 3.82
CA ALA A 51 -2.15 -1.48 2.64
C ALA A 51 -3.65 -1.27 2.37
N TYR A 52 -4.45 -2.32 2.47
CA TYR A 52 -5.89 -2.20 2.25
C TYR A 52 -6.59 -1.43 3.36
N GLU A 53 -6.12 -1.55 4.61
CA GLU A 53 -6.67 -0.76 5.71
C GLU A 53 -6.61 0.73 5.40
N ILE A 54 -5.53 1.17 4.76
CA ILE A 54 -5.32 2.57 4.39
C ILE A 54 -6.00 2.91 3.06
N LEU A 55 -5.74 2.14 2.02
CA LEU A 55 -6.24 2.45 0.68
C LEU A 55 -7.70 2.08 0.45
N GLY A 56 -8.24 1.17 1.27
CA GLY A 56 -9.63 0.75 1.18
C GLY A 56 -10.62 1.69 1.87
N ASP A 57 -10.14 2.62 2.65
CA ASP A 57 -10.96 3.64 3.34
C ASP A 57 -10.73 4.98 2.67
N GLU A 58 -11.80 5.61 2.19
CA GLU A 58 -11.71 6.87 1.45
C GLU A 58 -11.00 7.97 2.23
N ASN A 59 -11.31 8.12 3.52
CA ASN A 59 -10.70 9.15 4.36
C ASN A 59 -9.24 8.86 4.66
N LYS A 60 -8.92 7.63 4.99
CA LYS A 60 -7.53 7.21 5.27
C LYS A 60 -6.66 7.29 4.01
N ARG A 61 -7.22 6.92 2.88
CA ARG A 61 -6.53 7.02 1.59
C ARG A 61 -6.18 8.48 1.28
N LYS A 62 -7.15 9.38 1.45
CA LYS A 62 -6.96 10.80 1.20
C LYS A 62 -5.85 11.38 2.10
N GLU A 63 -5.90 11.04 3.39
CA GLU A 63 -4.88 11.46 4.34
C GLU A 63 -3.50 10.93 3.98
N TYR A 64 -3.43 9.66 3.61
CA TYR A 64 -2.19 9.03 3.16
C TYR A 64 -1.63 9.72 1.90
N ASP A 65 -2.47 9.99 0.92
CA ASP A 65 -2.06 10.65 -0.32
C ASP A 65 -1.53 12.06 -0.05
N GLU A 66 -2.12 12.79 0.87
CA GLU A 66 -1.67 14.12 1.25
C GLU A 66 -0.30 14.06 1.92
N LYS A 67 -0.11 13.16 2.87
CA LYS A 67 1.16 12.97 3.56
C LYS A 67 2.25 12.50 2.61
N ARG A 68 1.92 11.61 1.70
CA ARG A 68 2.85 11.12 0.69
C ARG A 68 3.33 12.24 -0.22
N ARG A 69 2.44 13.12 -0.61
CA ARG A 69 2.75 14.29 -1.44
C ARG A 69 3.68 15.24 -0.71
N GLU A 70 3.39 15.54 0.56
CA GLU A 70 4.24 16.38 1.40
C GLU A 70 5.63 15.80 1.55
N HIS A 71 5.72 14.50 1.80
CA HIS A 71 6.99 13.79 1.94
C HIS A 71 7.85 13.93 0.68
N LEU A 72 7.26 13.74 -0.49
CA LEU A 72 7.95 13.88 -1.77
C LEU A 72 8.41 15.31 -2.03
N VAL A 73 7.60 16.31 -1.67
CA VAL A 73 7.96 17.71 -1.81
C VAL A 73 9.16 18.06 -0.92
N TRP A 74 9.14 17.62 0.33
CA TRP A 74 10.24 17.86 1.26
C TRP A 74 11.53 17.19 0.81
N GLU A 75 11.47 15.96 0.31
CA GLU A 75 12.64 15.26 -0.23
C GLU A 75 13.24 16.03 -1.40
N HIS A 76 12.39 16.50 -2.31
CA HIS A 76 12.83 17.30 -3.44
C HIS A 76 13.48 18.61 -2.99
N TYR A 77 12.88 19.30 -2.04
CA TYR A 77 13.39 20.53 -1.47
C TYR A 77 14.77 20.33 -0.84
N LEU A 78 14.90 19.31 0.02
CA LEU A 78 16.17 18.99 0.66
C LEU A 78 17.25 18.60 -0.33
N THR A 79 16.91 17.91 -1.40
CA THR A 79 17.83 17.54 -2.47
C THR A 79 18.30 18.79 -3.24
N SER A 80 17.40 19.74 -3.45
CA SER A 80 17.69 20.99 -4.19
C SER A 80 18.61 21.93 -3.42
N ILE A 81 18.62 21.85 -2.09
CA ILE A 81 19.46 22.72 -1.24
C ILE A 81 20.91 22.22 -1.18
N LYS A 82 21.15 20.99 -1.51
CA LYS A 82 22.48 20.38 -1.51
C LYS A 82 23.32 20.85 -2.68
N VAL A 83 23.75 22.07 -2.64
CA VAL A 83 24.65 22.57 -3.68
C VAL A 83 25.99 22.96 -3.07
#